data_a6521471077a32e98e0c4e8b081ff25e
#
_entry.id   a6521471077a32e98e0c4e8b081ff25e
#
_cell.length_a   1.000
_cell.length_b   1.000
_cell.length_c   1.000
_cell.angle_alpha   90.00
_cell.angle_beta   90.00
_cell.angle_gamma   90.00
#
_symmetry.space_group_name_H-M   'P 1'
#
loop_
_entity.id
_entity.type
_entity.pdbx_description
1 polymer ?
#
loop_
_entity_poly.entity_id
_entity_poly.type
_entity_poly.pdbx_seq_one_letter_code
_entity_poly.pdbx_strand_id
1 'polypeptide(L)'
;MSRKNKNLKNPMIMVSTMFVLIMLVLPLMSVIINSLSKGIGFYMDVLLTHNVISALKVTIFVTVITILVNSAFGLVASWALTRFSFRGKHVLSALIDIPFSVSPVVAGLAFIMVFGRMGWAAPVIDWINTVAGWDIKIVFAVPGVVLATIFVSFSFVLRELVPVLNSVGTDEEEAAALMGAKGFTIFRKITFPHIKWAFLYGIILCTARALGEFGAVNALSRTRGKTFTLPLEIDALYLSGSVDSIVAAYAVSSILVILAVIMLVVRSILEYRTKRVKYPMEVTDAMVED
;
A
#
# COMPACT_ATOMS: atom_id res chain seq x y z
N MET A 1 0.47 -3.62 -41.42
CA MET A 1 1.59 -3.13 -40.57
C MET A 1 2.91 -3.30 -41.32
N SER A 2 3.60 -2.21 -41.69
CA SER A 2 4.75 -2.18 -42.62
C SER A 2 5.93 -2.99 -42.11
N ARG A 3 6.64 -3.73 -43.01
CA ARG A 3 7.88 -4.49 -42.72
C ARG A 3 8.98 -3.70 -42.03
N LYS A 4 9.01 -2.38 -42.15
CA LYS A 4 9.96 -1.47 -41.49
C LYS A 4 9.82 -1.43 -39.96
N ASN A 5 8.62 -1.73 -39.40
CA ASN A 5 8.39 -1.74 -37.96
C ASN A 5 8.87 -3.02 -37.25
N LYS A 6 9.10 -4.13 -37.99
CA LYS A 6 9.58 -5.38 -37.41
C LYS A 6 11.06 -5.29 -36.96
N ASN A 7 11.87 -4.52 -37.70
CA ASN A 7 13.32 -4.40 -37.41
C ASN A 7 13.59 -3.50 -36.19
N LEU A 8 12.70 -2.55 -35.84
CA LEU A 8 12.82 -1.67 -34.68
C LEU A 8 12.24 -2.29 -33.40
N LYS A 9 11.33 -3.28 -33.53
CA LYS A 9 10.67 -3.91 -32.39
C LYS A 9 11.66 -4.59 -31.42
N ASN A 10 12.56 -5.39 -31.98
CA ASN A 10 13.52 -6.17 -31.17
C ASN A 10 14.53 -5.29 -30.41
N PRO A 11 15.19 -4.29 -31.05
CA PRO A 11 16.09 -3.40 -30.32
C PRO A 11 15.38 -2.54 -29.29
N MET A 12 14.14 -2.06 -29.54
CA MET A 12 13.37 -1.32 -28.55
C MET A 12 13.01 -2.18 -27.33
N ILE A 13 12.58 -3.42 -27.54
CA ILE A 13 12.30 -4.36 -26.43
C ILE A 13 13.58 -4.66 -25.65
N MET A 14 14.68 -4.90 -26.35
CA MET A 14 15.99 -5.18 -25.72
C MET A 14 16.47 -4.01 -24.87
N VAL A 15 16.42 -2.77 -25.38
CA VAL A 15 16.82 -1.56 -24.63
C VAL A 15 15.91 -1.36 -23.41
N SER A 16 14.59 -1.49 -23.58
CA SER A 16 13.63 -1.35 -22.46
C SER A 16 13.85 -2.42 -21.39
N THR A 17 14.04 -3.67 -21.80
CA THR A 17 14.29 -4.78 -20.87
C THR A 17 15.63 -4.61 -20.15
N MET A 18 16.68 -4.21 -20.86
CA MET A 18 18.00 -3.95 -20.28
C MET A 18 17.96 -2.79 -19.29
N PHE A 19 17.25 -1.71 -19.62
CA PHE A 19 17.07 -0.59 -18.72
C PHE A 19 16.37 -1.00 -17.42
N VAL A 20 15.25 -1.74 -17.52
CA VAL A 20 14.52 -2.25 -16.35
C VAL A 20 15.39 -3.18 -15.51
N LEU A 21 16.12 -4.11 -16.14
CA LEU A 21 17.03 -5.03 -15.44
C LEU A 21 18.12 -4.27 -14.67
N ILE A 22 18.78 -3.30 -15.30
CA ILE A 22 19.84 -2.50 -14.66
C ILE A 22 19.26 -1.67 -13.51
N MET A 23 18.18 -0.94 -13.75
CA MET A 23 17.62 0.00 -12.76
C MET A 23 16.94 -0.69 -11.59
N LEU A 24 16.39 -1.88 -11.79
CA LEU A 24 15.63 -2.58 -10.76
C LEU A 24 16.42 -3.71 -10.11
N VAL A 25 17.05 -4.56 -10.89
CA VAL A 25 17.73 -5.76 -10.37
C VAL A 25 19.05 -5.42 -9.71
N LEU A 26 19.83 -4.51 -10.28
CA LEU A 26 21.16 -4.18 -9.76
C LEU A 26 21.13 -3.58 -8.34
N PRO A 27 20.27 -2.59 -8.01
CA PRO A 27 20.15 -2.11 -6.62
C PRO A 27 19.67 -3.19 -5.65
N LEU A 28 18.69 -4.03 -6.05
CA LEU A 28 18.19 -5.10 -5.19
C LEU A 28 19.26 -6.15 -4.91
N MET A 29 20.02 -6.55 -5.93
CA MET A 29 21.16 -7.45 -5.78
C MET A 29 22.25 -6.86 -4.88
N SER A 30 22.54 -5.56 -5.02
CA SER A 30 23.48 -4.87 -4.15
C SER A 30 23.06 -4.92 -2.70
N VAL A 31 21.78 -4.72 -2.39
CA VAL A 31 21.26 -4.84 -1.01
C VAL A 31 21.50 -6.25 -0.46
N ILE A 32 21.16 -7.29 -1.22
CA ILE A 32 21.31 -8.69 -0.76
C ILE A 32 22.79 -9.05 -0.58
N ILE A 33 23.66 -8.70 -1.54
CA ILE A 33 25.10 -9.02 -1.45
C ILE A 33 25.75 -8.31 -0.26
N ASN A 34 25.48 -7.01 -0.10
CA ASN A 34 26.08 -6.24 0.99
C ASN A 34 25.50 -6.64 2.37
N SER A 35 24.26 -7.12 2.43
CA SER A 35 23.68 -7.61 3.70
C SER A 35 24.42 -8.78 4.29
N LEU A 36 25.05 -9.61 3.46
CA LEU A 36 25.80 -10.79 3.86
C LEU A 36 27.34 -10.59 3.87
N SER A 37 27.82 -9.39 3.59
CA SER A 37 29.26 -9.10 3.43
C SER A 37 30.09 -9.42 4.69
N LYS A 38 29.51 -9.37 5.89
CA LYS A 38 30.12 -9.72 7.17
C LYS A 38 29.77 -11.11 7.68
N GLY A 39 29.13 -11.93 6.84
CA GLY A 39 28.71 -13.28 7.18
C GLY A 39 27.35 -13.37 7.86
N ILE A 40 26.83 -14.61 7.93
CA ILE A 40 25.48 -14.90 8.44
C ILE A 40 25.37 -14.61 9.96
N GLY A 41 26.42 -14.80 10.73
CA GLY A 41 26.42 -14.49 12.17
C GLY A 41 26.11 -13.03 12.42
N PHE A 42 26.86 -12.09 11.81
CA PHE A 42 26.60 -10.66 11.92
C PHE A 42 25.20 -10.29 11.44
N TYR A 43 24.75 -10.88 10.33
CA TYR A 43 23.41 -10.67 9.80
C TYR A 43 22.33 -11.01 10.83
N MET A 44 22.43 -12.19 11.47
CA MET A 44 21.47 -12.63 12.48
C MET A 44 21.52 -11.77 13.74
N ASP A 45 22.73 -11.41 14.20
CA ASP A 45 22.90 -10.52 15.37
C ASP A 45 22.21 -9.17 15.15
N VAL A 46 22.34 -8.58 13.96
CA VAL A 46 21.67 -7.34 13.59
C VAL A 46 20.16 -7.50 13.63
N LEU A 47 19.61 -8.56 13.02
CA LEU A 47 18.17 -8.78 12.98
C LEU A 47 17.56 -9.02 14.36
N LEU A 48 18.30 -9.60 15.27
CA LEU A 48 17.87 -9.87 16.65
C LEU A 48 18.06 -8.66 17.58
N THR A 49 18.63 -7.56 17.11
CA THR A 49 18.76 -6.33 17.89
C THR A 49 17.40 -5.80 18.31
N HIS A 50 17.28 -5.38 19.58
CA HIS A 50 16.03 -4.86 20.14
C HIS A 50 15.37 -3.78 19.26
N ASN A 51 16.15 -2.85 18.71
CA ASN A 51 15.65 -1.77 17.87
C ASN A 51 15.03 -2.28 16.58
N VAL A 52 15.65 -3.25 15.91
CA VAL A 52 15.16 -3.86 14.67
C VAL A 52 13.89 -4.67 14.93
N ILE A 53 13.85 -5.46 15.99
CA ILE A 53 12.64 -6.22 16.39
C ILE A 53 11.49 -5.27 16.72
N SER A 54 11.78 -4.19 17.46
CA SER A 54 10.77 -3.17 17.77
C SER A 54 10.24 -2.48 16.50
N ALA A 55 11.14 -2.08 15.59
CA ALA A 55 10.77 -1.47 14.32
C ALA A 55 9.94 -2.42 13.44
N LEU A 56 10.29 -3.71 13.42
CA LEU A 56 9.51 -4.74 12.72
C LEU A 56 8.08 -4.86 13.29
N LYS A 57 7.96 -4.93 14.63
CA LYS A 57 6.66 -4.99 15.31
C LYS A 57 5.79 -3.76 14.99
N VAL A 58 6.38 -2.56 15.09
CA VAL A 58 5.68 -1.31 14.76
C VAL A 58 5.26 -1.30 13.28
N THR A 59 6.13 -1.69 12.35
CA THR A 59 5.80 -1.76 10.93
C THR A 59 4.63 -2.69 10.66
N ILE A 60 4.66 -3.92 11.22
CA ILE A 60 3.57 -4.89 11.04
C ILE A 60 2.27 -4.36 11.65
N PHE A 61 2.32 -3.83 12.87
CA PHE A 61 1.15 -3.28 13.57
C PHE A 61 0.51 -2.14 12.77
N VAL A 62 1.31 -1.16 12.36
CA VAL A 62 0.85 -0.02 11.54
C VAL A 62 0.25 -0.50 10.22
N THR A 63 0.94 -1.43 9.54
CA THR A 63 0.47 -1.98 8.26
C THR A 63 -0.86 -2.71 8.41
N VAL A 64 -1.02 -3.57 9.42
CA VAL A 64 -2.26 -4.32 9.66
C VAL A 64 -3.43 -3.39 9.91
N ILE A 65 -3.28 -2.39 10.79
CA ILE A 65 -4.34 -1.41 11.07
C ILE A 65 -4.66 -0.61 9.81
N THR A 66 -3.65 -0.16 9.08
CA THR A 66 -3.83 0.58 7.82
C THR A 66 -4.62 -0.22 6.80
N ILE A 67 -4.30 -1.50 6.61
CA ILE A 67 -5.02 -2.39 5.69
C ILE A 67 -6.49 -2.54 6.12
N LEU A 68 -6.75 -2.78 7.39
CA LEU A 68 -8.11 -2.95 7.90
C LEU A 68 -8.96 -1.69 7.67
N VAL A 69 -8.43 -0.52 8.04
CA VAL A 69 -9.14 0.75 7.90
C VAL A 69 -9.34 1.11 6.42
N ASN A 70 -8.28 1.02 5.61
CA ASN A 70 -8.35 1.39 4.20
C ASN A 70 -9.17 0.40 3.36
N SER A 71 -9.21 -0.88 3.75
CA SER A 71 -10.07 -1.88 3.10
C SER A 71 -11.55 -1.61 3.41
N ALA A 72 -11.88 -1.33 4.65
CA ALA A 72 -13.25 -1.01 5.05
C ALA A 72 -13.71 0.31 4.39
N PHE A 73 -12.89 1.36 4.49
CA PHE A 73 -13.18 2.64 3.86
C PHE A 73 -13.27 2.53 2.34
N GLY A 74 -12.29 1.90 1.70
CA GLY A 74 -12.23 1.73 0.25
C GLY A 74 -13.44 0.97 -0.31
N LEU A 75 -13.90 -0.05 0.40
CA LEU A 75 -15.10 -0.82 0.04
C LEU A 75 -16.36 0.04 0.11
N VAL A 76 -16.56 0.74 1.23
CA VAL A 76 -17.73 1.60 1.44
C VAL A 76 -17.73 2.78 0.49
N ALA A 77 -16.58 3.46 0.35
CA ALA A 77 -16.47 4.65 -0.50
C ALA A 77 -16.59 4.32 -1.99
N SER A 78 -15.99 3.20 -2.45
CA SER A 78 -16.14 2.76 -3.84
C SER A 78 -17.58 2.42 -4.19
N TRP A 79 -18.28 1.74 -3.29
CA TRP A 79 -19.70 1.43 -3.46
C TRP A 79 -20.56 2.69 -3.47
N ALA A 80 -20.32 3.62 -2.53
CA ALA A 80 -21.03 4.90 -2.48
C ALA A 80 -20.82 5.72 -3.76
N LEU A 81 -19.59 5.79 -4.26
CA LEU A 81 -19.24 6.55 -5.47
C LEU A 81 -19.77 5.91 -6.76
N THR A 82 -20.02 4.61 -6.79
CA THR A 82 -20.46 3.93 -8.02
C THR A 82 -21.97 3.74 -8.09
N ARG A 83 -22.62 3.47 -6.94
CA ARG A 83 -24.05 3.10 -6.88
C ARG A 83 -24.98 4.25 -6.54
N PHE A 84 -24.46 5.35 -5.95
CA PHE A 84 -25.30 6.48 -5.59
C PHE A 84 -24.99 7.73 -6.43
N SER A 85 -26.03 8.46 -6.79
CA SER A 85 -25.95 9.80 -7.33
C SER A 85 -26.29 10.81 -6.23
N PHE A 86 -25.33 11.63 -5.80
CA PHE A 86 -25.53 12.64 -4.78
C PHE A 86 -24.77 13.93 -5.12
N ARG A 87 -25.27 15.05 -4.58
CA ARG A 87 -24.61 16.34 -4.73
C ARG A 87 -23.26 16.30 -4.02
N GLY A 88 -22.18 16.68 -4.73
CA GLY A 88 -20.81 16.63 -4.17
C GLY A 88 -20.01 15.36 -4.48
N LYS A 89 -20.55 14.40 -5.26
CA LYS A 89 -19.84 13.19 -5.67
C LYS A 89 -18.47 13.49 -6.31
N HIS A 90 -18.40 14.48 -7.20
CA HIS A 90 -17.15 14.89 -7.84
C HIS A 90 -16.16 15.49 -6.83
N VAL A 91 -16.66 16.28 -5.87
CA VAL A 91 -15.81 16.84 -4.80
C VAL A 91 -15.25 15.74 -3.92
N LEU A 92 -16.08 14.77 -3.52
CA LEU A 92 -15.62 13.61 -2.72
C LEU A 92 -14.57 12.80 -3.48
N SER A 93 -14.78 12.54 -4.77
CA SER A 93 -13.80 11.85 -5.61
C SER A 93 -12.47 12.61 -5.67
N ALA A 94 -12.51 13.93 -5.86
CA ALA A 94 -11.31 14.75 -5.87
C ALA A 94 -10.59 14.77 -4.49
N LEU A 95 -11.34 14.83 -3.40
CA LEU A 95 -10.78 14.78 -2.03
C LEU A 95 -10.05 13.45 -1.76
N ILE A 96 -10.59 12.35 -2.27
CA ILE A 96 -9.97 11.03 -2.14
C ILE A 96 -8.64 10.94 -2.91
N ASP A 97 -8.47 11.73 -3.95
CA ASP A 97 -7.24 11.76 -4.74
C ASP A 97 -6.16 12.70 -4.17
N ILE A 98 -6.51 13.59 -3.22
CA ILE A 98 -5.57 14.53 -2.59
C ILE A 98 -4.32 13.85 -2.02
N PRO A 99 -4.41 12.77 -1.21
CA PRO A 99 -3.23 12.15 -0.62
C PRO A 99 -2.27 11.56 -1.64
N PHE A 100 -2.76 11.22 -2.81
CA PHE A 100 -1.91 10.74 -3.90
C PHE A 100 -1.07 11.88 -4.53
N SER A 101 -1.61 13.11 -4.50
CA SER A 101 -0.97 14.29 -5.07
C SER A 101 -0.07 15.03 -4.08
N VAL A 102 -0.28 14.84 -2.77
CA VAL A 102 0.48 15.51 -1.71
C VAL A 102 1.73 14.69 -1.38
N SER A 103 2.87 15.38 -1.23
CA SER A 103 4.08 14.72 -0.73
C SER A 103 3.85 14.11 0.66
N PRO A 104 4.23 12.85 0.89
CA PRO A 104 4.11 12.22 2.21
C PRO A 104 4.75 13.02 3.34
N VAL A 105 5.90 13.65 3.09
CA VAL A 105 6.57 14.50 4.09
C VAL A 105 5.71 15.71 4.47
N VAL A 106 5.11 16.36 3.48
CA VAL A 106 4.19 17.50 3.71
C VAL A 106 2.96 17.04 4.50
N ALA A 107 2.42 15.87 4.17
CA ALA A 107 1.32 15.28 4.93
C ALA A 107 1.71 15.05 6.39
N GLY A 108 2.88 14.47 6.66
CA GLY A 108 3.39 14.29 8.03
C GLY A 108 3.52 15.59 8.81
N LEU A 109 4.06 16.64 8.18
CA LEU A 109 4.13 17.98 8.78
C LEU A 109 2.74 18.56 9.04
N ALA A 110 1.79 18.41 8.12
CA ALA A 110 0.41 18.85 8.34
C ALA A 110 -0.23 18.14 9.54
N PHE A 111 0.01 16.85 9.74
CA PHE A 111 -0.44 16.13 10.94
C PHE A 111 0.16 16.71 12.22
N ILE A 112 1.44 17.10 12.21
CA ILE A 112 2.05 17.80 13.37
C ILE A 112 1.36 19.15 13.63
N MET A 113 1.07 19.91 12.58
CA MET A 113 0.40 21.21 12.73
C MET A 113 -1.03 21.07 13.23
N VAL A 114 -1.74 20.01 12.86
CA VAL A 114 -3.12 19.74 13.29
C VAL A 114 -3.17 19.17 14.72
N PHE A 115 -2.37 18.14 15.01
CA PHE A 115 -2.46 17.34 16.23
C PHE A 115 -1.35 17.64 17.25
N GLY A 116 -0.41 18.54 16.93
CA GLY A 116 0.62 18.99 17.85
C GLY A 116 0.06 19.86 18.97
N ARG A 117 0.87 20.16 19.99
CA ARG A 117 0.45 20.94 21.16
C ARG A 117 -0.16 22.31 20.84
N MET A 118 0.23 22.92 19.73
CA MET A 118 -0.29 24.21 19.25
C MET A 118 -1.30 24.03 18.11
N GLY A 119 -1.68 22.78 17.80
CA GLY A 119 -2.61 22.47 16.74
C GLY A 119 -4.07 22.69 17.16
N TRP A 120 -4.92 22.97 16.18
CA TRP A 120 -6.34 23.21 16.44
C TRP A 120 -7.10 21.97 16.96
N ALA A 121 -6.57 20.76 16.73
CA ALA A 121 -7.15 19.52 17.26
C ALA A 121 -6.66 19.17 18.68
N ALA A 122 -5.64 19.85 19.21
CA ALA A 122 -5.10 19.57 20.55
C ALA A 122 -6.16 19.69 21.66
N PRO A 123 -7.02 20.73 21.72
CA PRO A 123 -8.05 20.84 22.76
C PRO A 123 -9.05 19.67 22.75
N VAL A 124 -9.35 19.11 21.55
CA VAL A 124 -10.26 17.97 21.42
C VAL A 124 -9.62 16.71 21.98
N ILE A 125 -8.32 16.49 21.71
CA ILE A 125 -7.56 15.36 22.23
C ILE A 125 -7.45 15.44 23.76
N ASP A 126 -7.14 16.62 24.28
CA ASP A 126 -7.03 16.87 25.72
C ASP A 126 -8.38 16.65 26.43
N TRP A 127 -9.47 17.07 25.81
CA TRP A 127 -10.82 16.81 26.30
C TRP A 127 -11.12 15.29 26.34
N ILE A 128 -10.82 14.56 25.25
CA ILE A 128 -10.98 13.09 25.19
C ILE A 128 -10.14 12.42 26.29
N ASN A 129 -8.89 12.82 26.44
CA ASN A 129 -8.00 12.28 27.46
C ASN A 129 -8.54 12.52 28.87
N THR A 130 -9.10 13.70 29.14
CA THR A 130 -9.67 14.06 30.43
C THR A 130 -10.95 13.26 30.73
N VAL A 131 -11.86 13.14 29.74
CA VAL A 131 -13.15 12.44 29.92
C VAL A 131 -12.98 10.93 29.98
N ALA A 132 -12.13 10.36 29.12
CA ALA A 132 -11.92 8.91 29.05
C ALA A 132 -10.85 8.41 30.04
N GLY A 133 -10.09 9.30 30.68
CA GLY A 133 -8.97 8.92 31.53
C GLY A 133 -7.79 8.33 30.75
N TRP A 134 -7.67 8.66 29.46
CA TRP A 134 -6.63 8.15 28.55
C TRP A 134 -5.49 9.15 28.44
N ASP A 135 -4.29 8.70 28.04
CA ASP A 135 -3.14 9.54 27.66
C ASP A 135 -2.80 9.30 26.18
N ILE A 136 -3.74 9.68 25.31
CA ILE A 136 -3.56 9.53 23.85
C ILE A 136 -2.63 10.64 23.38
N LYS A 137 -1.47 10.23 22.87
CA LYS A 137 -0.52 11.09 22.16
C LYS A 137 -0.53 10.69 20.69
N ILE A 138 -0.82 11.65 19.80
CA ILE A 138 -0.83 11.41 18.36
C ILE A 138 0.56 11.72 17.80
N VAL A 139 1.06 12.93 18.03
CA VAL A 139 2.36 13.35 17.50
C VAL A 139 3.49 12.70 18.29
N PHE A 140 4.50 12.21 17.58
CA PHE A 140 5.65 11.46 18.08
C PHE A 140 5.30 10.16 18.82
N ALA A 141 4.16 9.57 18.46
CA ALA A 141 3.66 8.32 19.02
C ALA A 141 3.13 7.40 17.88
N VAL A 142 2.95 6.12 18.17
CA VAL A 142 2.47 5.14 17.19
C VAL A 142 1.12 5.51 16.56
N PRO A 143 0.13 6.08 17.27
CA PRO A 143 -1.12 6.50 16.65
C PRO A 143 -0.94 7.52 15.52
N GLY A 144 -0.01 8.45 15.63
CA GLY A 144 0.30 9.40 14.55
C GLY A 144 0.91 8.73 13.33
N VAL A 145 1.78 7.73 13.55
CA VAL A 145 2.35 6.91 12.48
C VAL A 145 1.24 6.16 11.73
N VAL A 146 0.29 5.57 12.47
CA VAL A 146 -0.87 4.87 11.90
C VAL A 146 -1.73 5.82 11.06
N LEU A 147 -2.11 6.98 11.62
CA LEU A 147 -2.94 7.96 10.91
C LEU A 147 -2.29 8.46 9.62
N ALA A 148 -0.98 8.76 9.67
CA ALA A 148 -0.26 9.21 8.50
C ALA A 148 -0.17 8.12 7.41
N THR A 149 0.08 6.87 7.82
CA THR A 149 0.14 5.74 6.88
C THR A 149 -1.23 5.45 6.26
N ILE A 150 -2.31 5.51 7.05
CA ILE A 150 -3.69 5.43 6.57
C ILE A 150 -3.92 6.51 5.52
N PHE A 151 -3.62 7.78 5.84
CA PHE A 151 -3.84 8.92 4.95
C PHE A 151 -3.12 8.77 3.62
N VAL A 152 -1.84 8.38 3.62
CA VAL A 152 -1.03 8.27 2.39
C VAL A 152 -1.47 7.09 1.52
N SER A 153 -2.12 6.08 2.09
CA SER A 153 -2.46 4.83 1.40
C SER A 153 -3.97 4.58 1.22
N PHE A 154 -4.85 5.47 1.66
CA PHE A 154 -6.28 5.16 1.70
C PHE A 154 -6.96 5.07 0.32
N SER A 155 -6.44 5.73 -0.69
CA SER A 155 -7.03 5.72 -2.03
C SER A 155 -6.70 4.45 -2.85
N PHE A 156 -5.72 3.63 -2.44
CA PHE A 156 -5.28 2.48 -3.24
C PHE A 156 -6.40 1.45 -3.45
N VAL A 157 -7.08 1.06 -2.38
CA VAL A 157 -8.17 0.08 -2.46
C VAL A 157 -9.33 0.61 -3.31
N LEU A 158 -9.69 1.88 -3.11
CA LEU A 158 -10.78 2.51 -3.84
C LEU A 158 -10.51 2.60 -5.35
N ARG A 159 -9.30 2.98 -5.73
CA ARG A 159 -8.89 3.09 -7.15
C ARG A 159 -8.96 1.76 -7.90
N GLU A 160 -8.76 0.65 -7.22
CA GLU A 160 -8.92 -0.67 -7.83
C GLU A 160 -10.37 -1.10 -7.93
N LEU A 161 -11.21 -0.71 -6.98
CA LEU A 161 -12.61 -1.12 -6.93
C LEU A 161 -13.52 -0.33 -7.89
N VAL A 162 -13.34 0.99 -7.97
CA VAL A 162 -14.23 1.88 -8.76
C VAL A 162 -14.33 1.48 -10.24
N PRO A 163 -13.22 1.23 -10.97
CA PRO A 163 -13.31 0.81 -12.37
C PRO A 163 -14.04 -0.52 -12.56
N VAL A 164 -13.84 -1.48 -11.64
CA VAL A 164 -14.48 -2.80 -11.72
C VAL A 164 -15.98 -2.68 -11.43
N LEU A 165 -16.37 -1.93 -10.40
CA LEU A 165 -17.77 -1.68 -10.09
C LEU A 165 -18.51 -0.96 -11.24
N ASN A 166 -17.84 -0.02 -11.90
CA ASN A 166 -18.41 0.66 -13.07
C ASN A 166 -18.52 -0.28 -14.28
N SER A 167 -17.59 -1.22 -14.46
CA SER A 167 -17.63 -2.16 -15.60
C SER A 167 -18.67 -3.27 -15.44
N VAL A 168 -18.99 -3.65 -14.21
CA VAL A 168 -20.02 -4.67 -13.93
C VAL A 168 -21.42 -4.10 -14.11
N GLY A 169 -21.63 -2.79 -13.92
CA GLY A 169 -22.95 -2.19 -13.99
C GLY A 169 -23.85 -2.49 -12.79
N THR A 170 -25.17 -2.25 -12.93
CA THR A 170 -26.17 -2.43 -11.85
C THR A 170 -27.25 -3.44 -12.20
N ASP A 171 -27.27 -3.98 -13.41
CA ASP A 171 -28.37 -4.76 -13.95
C ASP A 171 -28.71 -5.99 -13.09
N GLU A 172 -27.69 -6.75 -12.65
CA GLU A 172 -27.89 -7.91 -11.77
C GLU A 172 -28.37 -7.51 -10.37
N GLU A 173 -27.90 -6.38 -9.85
CA GLU A 173 -28.30 -5.86 -8.53
C GLU A 173 -29.77 -5.40 -8.57
N GLU A 174 -30.18 -4.74 -9.63
CA GLU A 174 -31.56 -4.29 -9.85
C GLU A 174 -32.53 -5.47 -10.07
N ALA A 175 -32.14 -6.46 -10.87
CA ALA A 175 -32.92 -7.67 -11.04
C ALA A 175 -33.13 -8.42 -9.71
N ALA A 176 -32.10 -8.54 -8.89
CA ALA A 176 -32.22 -9.15 -7.57
C ALA A 176 -33.10 -8.33 -6.62
N ALA A 177 -33.03 -7.00 -6.69
CA ALA A 177 -33.90 -6.12 -5.90
C ALA A 177 -35.39 -6.30 -6.28
N LEU A 178 -35.69 -6.41 -7.57
CA LEU A 178 -37.04 -6.69 -8.06
C LEU A 178 -37.56 -8.05 -7.59
N MET A 179 -36.69 -9.03 -7.40
CA MET A 179 -37.03 -10.33 -6.81
C MET A 179 -37.14 -10.30 -5.26
N GLY A 180 -37.05 -9.11 -4.63
CA GLY A 180 -37.20 -8.95 -3.19
C GLY A 180 -35.93 -9.19 -2.37
N ALA A 181 -34.76 -9.26 -2.98
CA ALA A 181 -33.51 -9.42 -2.25
C ALA A 181 -33.14 -8.14 -1.46
N LYS A 182 -32.75 -8.31 -0.19
CA LYS A 182 -32.30 -7.18 0.64
C LYS A 182 -30.90 -6.72 0.24
N GLY A 183 -30.59 -5.43 0.41
CA GLY A 183 -29.32 -4.82 0.00
C GLY A 183 -28.05 -5.56 0.47
N PHE A 184 -28.01 -6.05 1.72
CA PHE A 184 -26.87 -6.86 2.20
C PHE A 184 -26.76 -8.22 1.48
N THR A 185 -27.89 -8.83 1.08
CA THR A 185 -27.91 -10.08 0.32
C THR A 185 -27.38 -9.84 -1.10
N ILE A 186 -27.79 -8.74 -1.73
CA ILE A 186 -27.30 -8.31 -3.04
C ILE A 186 -25.79 -8.08 -2.98
N PHE A 187 -25.33 -7.28 -2.02
CA PHE A 187 -23.91 -7.03 -1.83
C PHE A 187 -23.11 -8.32 -1.66
N ARG A 188 -23.51 -9.20 -0.75
CA ARG A 188 -22.76 -10.44 -0.42
C ARG A 188 -22.76 -11.45 -1.56
N LYS A 189 -23.90 -11.61 -2.27
CA LYS A 189 -24.09 -12.68 -3.27
C LYS A 189 -23.81 -12.25 -4.70
N ILE A 190 -23.92 -10.96 -5.01
CA ILE A 190 -23.76 -10.42 -6.37
C ILE A 190 -22.56 -9.49 -6.42
N THR A 191 -22.61 -8.35 -5.74
CA THR A 191 -21.57 -7.31 -5.85
C THR A 191 -20.18 -7.81 -5.40
N PHE A 192 -20.08 -8.37 -4.19
CA PHE A 192 -18.79 -8.78 -3.62
C PHE A 192 -18.08 -9.89 -4.42
N PRO A 193 -18.74 -10.94 -4.93
CA PRO A 193 -18.09 -11.93 -5.79
C PRO A 193 -17.48 -11.34 -7.07
N HIS A 194 -18.10 -10.33 -7.66
CA HIS A 194 -17.56 -9.64 -8.84
C HIS A 194 -16.31 -8.82 -8.53
N ILE A 195 -16.27 -8.15 -7.38
CA ILE A 195 -15.18 -7.24 -7.01
C ILE A 195 -14.07 -7.90 -6.18
N LYS A 196 -14.24 -9.13 -5.69
CA LYS A 196 -13.31 -9.78 -4.75
C LYS A 196 -11.85 -9.77 -5.20
N TRP A 197 -11.60 -9.95 -6.49
CA TRP A 197 -10.24 -9.97 -7.02
C TRP A 197 -9.62 -8.57 -7.09
N ALA A 198 -10.39 -7.57 -7.49
CA ALA A 198 -9.97 -6.17 -7.44
C ALA A 198 -9.72 -5.71 -6.00
N PHE A 199 -10.58 -6.16 -5.07
CA PHE A 199 -10.42 -5.89 -3.64
C PHE A 199 -9.12 -6.47 -3.09
N LEU A 200 -8.84 -7.75 -3.37
CA LEU A 200 -7.58 -8.38 -2.97
C LEU A 200 -6.37 -7.68 -3.58
N TYR A 201 -6.47 -7.27 -4.84
CA TYR A 201 -5.41 -6.52 -5.51
C TYR A 201 -5.18 -5.16 -4.84
N GLY A 202 -6.23 -4.43 -4.54
CA GLY A 202 -6.17 -3.17 -3.80
C GLY A 202 -5.53 -3.32 -2.41
N ILE A 203 -5.85 -4.41 -1.70
CA ILE A 203 -5.22 -4.74 -0.41
C ILE A 203 -3.71 -4.95 -0.58
N ILE A 204 -3.27 -5.68 -1.60
CA ILE A 204 -1.84 -5.91 -1.84
C ILE A 204 -1.11 -4.61 -2.12
N LEU A 205 -1.67 -3.74 -2.96
CA LEU A 205 -1.08 -2.43 -3.26
C LEU A 205 -1.02 -1.54 -2.01
N CYS A 206 -2.10 -1.51 -1.23
CA CYS A 206 -2.15 -0.79 0.05
C CYS A 206 -1.08 -1.31 1.02
N THR A 207 -0.92 -2.64 1.12
CA THR A 207 0.09 -3.28 1.97
C THR A 207 1.50 -2.91 1.54
N ALA A 208 1.81 -3.04 0.26
CA ALA A 208 3.14 -2.69 -0.27
C ALA A 208 3.48 -1.21 -0.01
N ARG A 209 2.48 -0.32 -0.16
CA ARG A 209 2.64 1.11 0.12
C ARG A 209 2.85 1.39 1.60
N ALA A 210 2.09 0.73 2.49
CA ALA A 210 2.18 0.90 3.94
C ALA A 210 3.50 0.39 4.52
N LEU A 211 4.00 -0.77 4.04
CA LEU A 211 5.29 -1.34 4.46
C LEU A 211 6.48 -0.44 4.13
N GLY A 212 6.42 0.26 3.00
CA GLY A 212 7.49 1.16 2.54
C GLY A 212 7.28 2.63 2.93
N GLU A 213 6.32 2.96 3.82
CA GLU A 213 6.09 4.35 4.19
C GLU A 213 7.24 4.91 5.03
N PHE A 214 7.86 5.95 4.51
CA PHE A 214 8.98 6.64 5.13
C PHE A 214 8.68 8.13 5.35
N GLY A 215 8.21 8.84 4.35
CA GLY A 215 8.14 10.29 4.34
C GLY A 215 7.27 10.89 5.45
N ALA A 216 6.02 10.44 5.57
CA ALA A 216 5.09 10.94 6.57
C ALA A 216 5.47 10.44 7.97
N VAL A 217 5.95 9.20 8.05
CA VAL A 217 6.37 8.57 9.31
C VAL A 217 7.63 9.25 9.85
N ASN A 218 8.57 9.65 9.01
CA ASN A 218 9.79 10.35 9.43
C ASN A 218 9.48 11.67 10.15
N ALA A 219 8.47 12.39 9.73
CA ALA A 219 8.04 13.61 10.42
C ALA A 219 7.44 13.30 11.81
N LEU A 220 6.65 12.25 11.92
CA LEU A 220 5.83 11.92 13.10
C LEU A 220 6.48 10.96 14.09
N SER A 221 7.59 10.34 13.74
CA SER A 221 8.30 9.38 14.58
C SER A 221 9.64 9.94 15.02
N ARG A 222 9.91 9.97 16.33
CA ARG A 222 11.13 10.57 16.90
C ARG A 222 11.90 9.62 17.81
N THR A 223 11.32 8.50 18.21
CA THR A 223 11.92 7.65 19.25
C THR A 223 12.28 6.29 18.67
N ARG A 224 13.59 6.10 18.42
CA ARG A 224 14.16 4.80 18.03
C ARG A 224 13.85 3.72 19.07
N GLY A 225 13.50 2.52 18.60
CA GLY A 225 13.12 1.40 19.48
C GLY A 225 11.68 1.47 20.03
N LYS A 226 10.91 2.53 19.78
CA LYS A 226 9.50 2.67 20.21
C LYS A 226 8.53 2.99 19.08
N THR A 227 8.87 3.99 18.25
CA THR A 227 7.96 4.49 17.20
C THR A 227 8.53 4.33 15.80
N PHE A 228 9.80 3.92 15.66
CA PHE A 228 10.42 3.73 14.38
C PHE A 228 9.81 2.53 13.64
N THR A 229 9.55 2.72 12.36
CA THR A 229 9.27 1.64 11.40
C THR A 229 10.58 1.13 10.80
N LEU A 230 10.55 0.00 10.09
CA LEU A 230 11.73 -0.55 9.43
C LEU A 230 12.42 0.45 8.48
N PRO A 231 11.71 1.20 7.60
CA PRO A 231 12.36 2.22 6.79
C PRO A 231 13.11 3.29 7.60
N LEU A 232 12.56 3.72 8.74
CA LEU A 232 13.24 4.68 9.63
C LEU A 232 14.44 4.07 10.35
N GLU A 233 14.37 2.82 10.74
CA GLU A 233 15.50 2.12 11.37
C GLU A 233 16.65 1.95 10.37
N ILE A 234 16.34 1.65 9.09
CA ILE A 234 17.32 1.57 8.01
C ILE A 234 18.02 2.93 7.83
N ASP A 235 17.26 4.00 7.76
CA ASP A 235 17.77 5.36 7.63
C ASP A 235 18.69 5.74 8.81
N ALA A 236 18.27 5.46 10.03
CA ALA A 236 19.05 5.72 11.24
C ALA A 236 20.37 4.92 11.28
N LEU A 237 20.34 3.66 10.83
CA LEU A 237 21.55 2.83 10.71
C LEU A 237 22.49 3.38 9.65
N TYR A 238 21.96 3.75 8.49
CA TYR A 238 22.75 4.28 7.37
C TYR A 238 23.40 5.62 7.73
N LEU A 239 22.64 6.53 8.33
CA LEU A 239 23.12 7.86 8.71
C LEU A 239 24.12 7.84 9.89
N SER A 240 24.22 6.77 10.64
CA SER A 240 25.23 6.64 11.71
C SER A 240 26.67 6.55 11.17
N GLY A 241 26.86 6.21 9.88
CA GLY A 241 28.10 6.38 9.13
C GLY A 241 29.21 5.37 9.44
N SER A 242 29.06 4.47 10.43
CA SER A 242 30.05 3.44 10.67
C SER A 242 29.92 2.31 9.64
N VAL A 243 31.03 1.65 9.30
CA VAL A 243 31.01 0.51 8.35
C VAL A 243 30.05 -0.58 8.80
N ASP A 244 30.01 -0.86 10.10
CA ASP A 244 29.14 -1.89 10.69
C ASP A 244 27.67 -1.51 10.60
N SER A 245 27.34 -0.26 10.85
CA SER A 245 25.96 0.21 10.76
C SER A 245 25.45 0.32 9.33
N ILE A 246 26.31 0.63 8.36
CA ILE A 246 25.94 0.60 6.94
C ILE A 246 25.63 -0.83 6.51
N VAL A 247 26.45 -1.83 6.89
CA VAL A 247 26.15 -3.25 6.63
C VAL A 247 24.88 -3.68 7.35
N ALA A 248 24.66 -3.21 8.57
CA ALA A 248 23.41 -3.46 9.30
C ALA A 248 22.19 -2.83 8.58
N ALA A 249 22.33 -1.64 8.02
CA ALA A 249 21.26 -1.03 7.21
C ALA A 249 20.90 -1.91 6.00
N TYR A 250 21.91 -2.48 5.30
CA TYR A 250 21.66 -3.44 4.22
C TYR A 250 20.98 -4.72 4.73
N ALA A 251 21.39 -5.24 5.90
CA ALA A 251 20.74 -6.42 6.49
C ALA A 251 19.26 -6.17 6.81
N VAL A 252 18.91 -5.04 7.41
CA VAL A 252 17.50 -4.68 7.67
C VAL A 252 16.75 -4.39 6.38
N SER A 253 17.39 -3.74 5.40
CA SER A 253 16.79 -3.47 4.08
C SER A 253 16.43 -4.75 3.35
N SER A 254 17.22 -5.83 3.50
CA SER A 254 16.95 -7.11 2.86
C SER A 254 15.59 -7.70 3.28
N ILE A 255 15.11 -7.43 4.51
CA ILE A 255 13.77 -7.85 4.96
C ILE A 255 12.69 -7.18 4.10
N LEU A 256 12.79 -5.86 3.89
CA LEU A 256 11.83 -5.13 3.07
C LEU A 256 11.89 -5.57 1.61
N VAL A 257 13.07 -5.85 1.08
CA VAL A 257 13.24 -6.39 -0.29
C VAL A 257 12.56 -7.75 -0.42
N ILE A 258 12.77 -8.66 0.53
CA ILE A 258 12.13 -9.98 0.53
C ILE A 258 10.60 -9.83 0.62
N LEU A 259 10.09 -8.98 1.52
CA LEU A 259 8.66 -8.71 1.62
C LEU A 259 8.09 -8.12 0.33
N ALA A 260 8.79 -7.17 -0.30
CA ALA A 260 8.38 -6.58 -1.57
C ALA A 260 8.32 -7.63 -2.70
N VAL A 261 9.31 -8.51 -2.78
CA VAL A 261 9.33 -9.62 -3.76
C VAL A 261 8.18 -10.59 -3.51
N ILE A 262 7.93 -10.96 -2.25
CA ILE A 262 6.78 -11.82 -1.89
C ILE A 262 5.46 -11.16 -2.34
N MET A 263 5.27 -9.87 -2.04
CA MET A 263 4.06 -9.13 -2.45
C MET A 263 3.90 -9.06 -3.97
N LEU A 264 5.00 -8.87 -4.70
CA LEU A 264 5.01 -8.86 -6.17
C LEU A 264 4.62 -10.24 -6.74
N VAL A 265 5.15 -11.33 -6.17
CA VAL A 265 4.79 -12.69 -6.56
C VAL A 265 3.32 -12.98 -6.29
N VAL A 266 2.82 -12.63 -5.09
CA VAL A 266 1.40 -12.80 -4.74
C VAL A 266 0.50 -12.00 -5.70
N ARG A 267 0.86 -10.74 -5.99
CA ARG A 267 0.20 -9.91 -6.99
C ARG A 267 0.15 -10.61 -8.36
N SER A 268 1.28 -11.09 -8.85
CA SER A 268 1.39 -11.74 -10.17
C SER A 268 0.51 -13.02 -10.26
N ILE A 269 0.49 -13.81 -9.19
CA ILE A 269 -0.37 -15.01 -9.11
C ILE A 269 -1.86 -14.60 -9.16
N LEU A 270 -2.26 -13.56 -8.46
CA LEU A 270 -3.65 -13.08 -8.48
C LEU A 270 -4.04 -12.55 -9.86
N GLU A 271 -3.19 -11.77 -10.51
CA GLU A 271 -3.42 -11.28 -11.87
C GLU A 271 -3.61 -12.43 -12.86
N TYR A 272 -2.76 -13.47 -12.78
CA TYR A 272 -2.87 -14.65 -13.63
C TYR A 272 -4.20 -15.40 -13.43
N ARG A 273 -4.63 -15.56 -12.18
CA ARG A 273 -5.92 -16.20 -11.87
C ARG A 273 -7.11 -15.38 -12.35
N THR A 274 -7.04 -14.05 -12.22
CA THR A 274 -8.11 -13.13 -12.66
C THR A 274 -8.29 -13.15 -14.19
N LYS A 275 -7.18 -13.19 -14.95
CA LYS A 275 -7.22 -13.28 -16.41
C LYS A 275 -7.86 -14.59 -16.90
N ARG A 276 -7.60 -15.71 -16.23
CA ARG A 276 -8.22 -17.02 -16.58
C ARG A 276 -9.74 -17.04 -16.35
N VAL A 277 -10.25 -16.27 -15.41
CA VAL A 277 -11.70 -16.21 -15.13
C VAL A 277 -12.43 -15.32 -16.15
N LYS A 278 -11.77 -14.28 -16.69
CA LYS A 278 -12.38 -13.35 -17.67
C LYS A 278 -12.38 -13.84 -19.12
N TYR A 279 -11.51 -14.79 -19.48
CA TYR A 279 -11.44 -15.36 -20.82
C TYR A 279 -11.35 -16.90 -20.71
N PRO A 280 -12.49 -17.64 -20.66
CA PRO A 280 -12.48 -19.07 -20.94
C PRO A 280 -11.91 -19.25 -22.35
N MET A 281 -11.06 -20.28 -22.53
CA MET A 281 -10.27 -20.55 -23.75
C MET A 281 -11.09 -20.93 -25.00
N GLU A 282 -12.32 -20.49 -25.15
CA GLU A 282 -13.18 -20.84 -26.29
C GLU A 282 -13.09 -19.93 -27.53
N VAL A 283 -12.31 -18.83 -27.46
CA VAL A 283 -12.25 -17.89 -28.58
C VAL A 283 -10.92 -17.97 -29.37
N THR A 284 -9.93 -18.74 -28.90
CA THR A 284 -8.62 -18.75 -29.54
C THR A 284 -8.53 -19.78 -30.70
N ASP A 285 -9.37 -20.79 -30.69
CA ASP A 285 -9.36 -21.83 -31.77
C ASP A 285 -10.26 -21.46 -32.97
N ALA A 286 -11.18 -20.51 -32.80
CA ALA A 286 -12.06 -20.06 -33.90
C ALA A 286 -11.46 -18.97 -34.79
N MET A 287 -10.29 -18.38 -34.43
CA MET A 287 -9.61 -17.34 -35.23
C MET A 287 -8.34 -17.84 -35.95
N VAL A 288 -8.08 -19.15 -35.97
CA VAL A 288 -6.92 -19.72 -36.64
C VAL A 288 -7.34 -20.50 -37.92
N GLU A 289 -8.66 -20.65 -38.19
CA GLU A 289 -9.19 -21.38 -39.36
C GLU A 289 -9.78 -20.49 -40.47
N ASP A 290 -9.51 -19.17 -40.49
CA ASP A 290 -9.83 -18.31 -41.65
C ASP A 290 -8.58 -17.62 -42.22
#